data_74b2722f589b13697eef0f73188c995c
#
_entry.id   74b2722f589b13697eef0f73188c995c
#
_cell.length_a   1.000
_cell.length_b   1.000
_cell.length_c   1.000
_cell.angle_alpha   90.00
_cell.angle_beta   90.00
_cell.angle_gamma   90.00
#
_symmetry.space_group_name_H-M   'P 1'
#
loop_
_entity.id
_entity.type
_entity.pdbx_description
1 polymer ?
#
loop_
_entity_poly.entity_id
_entity_poly.type
_entity_poly.pdbx_seq_one_letter_code
_entity_poly.pdbx_strand_id
1 'polypeptide(L)'
;MEKLFHCVAYYPELWPEEEIEKDILIMKECGINLVRMGEFAWHFMEPRPDEIDVSFFVRVVDRLYSEGIYTIMCTPTPTPPIWLTHGHPERLVTDIYGNKYIHGARQHVCTNNPFLRERGLKIIEAMAKALQNNPGVIAWQLDNELKALVGECVCEECRKLWHKWLKNKYGTIENLNQAWGTEIWSEYYNSFEEVVQPLSPPVIHNSSLMSNYRRFSRETVNEFAHEQAQIIRRFSSAPITHDVHISFALDTHALFSKLDFTSMNGYTQDDGYNIWLFSYDLY
;
A
#
# COMPACT_ATOMS: atom_id res chain seq x y z
N MET A 1 11.11 -9.68 30.61
CA MET A 1 10.70 -10.38 29.37
C MET A 1 9.90 -9.39 28.55
N GLU A 2 10.30 -9.15 27.32
CA GLU A 2 9.47 -8.39 26.39
C GLU A 2 8.15 -9.14 26.18
N LYS A 3 7.04 -8.40 26.10
CA LYS A 3 5.70 -8.99 25.94
C LYS A 3 5.60 -9.60 24.54
N LEU A 4 5.40 -10.92 24.47
CA LEU A 4 5.10 -11.60 23.23
C LEU A 4 3.64 -11.35 22.85
N PHE A 5 3.40 -10.95 21.61
CA PHE A 5 2.06 -10.81 21.06
C PHE A 5 1.71 -12.03 20.21
N HIS A 6 0.53 -12.60 20.46
CA HIS A 6 -0.10 -13.61 19.63
C HIS A 6 -1.25 -12.92 18.87
N CYS A 7 -1.04 -12.68 17.57
CA CYS A 7 -1.89 -11.84 16.74
C CYS A 7 -2.70 -12.65 15.75
N VAL A 8 -3.94 -12.18 15.48
CA VAL A 8 -4.76 -12.66 14.36
C VAL A 8 -5.27 -11.49 13.52
N ALA A 9 -5.52 -11.72 12.22
CA ALA A 9 -6.32 -10.81 11.41
C ALA A 9 -7.78 -10.93 11.85
N TYR A 10 -8.44 -9.78 12.05
CA TYR A 10 -9.81 -9.73 12.56
C TYR A 10 -10.64 -8.76 11.74
N TYR A 11 -11.79 -9.19 11.28
CA TYR A 11 -12.68 -8.45 10.40
C TYR A 11 -14.08 -8.32 11.01
N PRO A 12 -14.23 -7.57 12.12
CA PRO A 12 -15.50 -7.46 12.85
C PRO A 12 -16.62 -6.86 12.01
N GLU A 13 -16.27 -6.07 10.99
CA GLU A 13 -17.24 -5.46 10.06
C GLU A 13 -17.96 -6.45 9.14
N LEU A 14 -17.51 -7.71 9.08
CA LEU A 14 -18.10 -8.76 8.23
C LEU A 14 -19.21 -9.56 8.95
N TRP A 15 -19.37 -9.34 10.25
CA TRP A 15 -20.29 -10.10 11.11
C TRP A 15 -21.26 -9.17 11.83
N PRO A 16 -22.40 -9.70 12.34
CA PRO A 16 -23.26 -8.95 13.27
C PRO A 16 -22.46 -8.51 14.50
N GLU A 17 -22.71 -7.27 14.97
CA GLU A 17 -21.93 -6.68 16.09
C GLU A 17 -22.02 -7.52 17.39
N GLU A 18 -23.11 -8.26 17.58
CA GLU A 18 -23.30 -9.18 18.71
C GLU A 18 -22.35 -10.40 18.72
N GLU A 19 -21.71 -10.73 17.61
CA GLU A 19 -20.72 -11.81 17.55
C GLU A 19 -19.39 -11.41 18.16
N ILE A 20 -19.09 -10.11 18.28
CA ILE A 20 -17.84 -9.59 18.83
C ILE A 20 -17.56 -10.14 20.24
N GLU A 21 -18.62 -10.29 21.08
CA GLU A 21 -18.45 -10.83 22.43
C GLU A 21 -18.03 -12.31 22.41
N LYS A 22 -18.52 -13.09 21.46
CA LYS A 22 -18.13 -14.50 21.30
C LYS A 22 -16.70 -14.60 20.77
N ASP A 23 -16.34 -13.74 19.79
CA ASP A 23 -15.01 -13.69 19.23
C ASP A 23 -13.96 -13.35 20.31
N ILE A 24 -14.27 -12.40 21.18
CA ILE A 24 -13.40 -12.03 22.33
C ILE A 24 -13.17 -13.23 23.25
N LEU A 25 -14.23 -13.98 23.57
CA LEU A 25 -14.11 -15.19 24.41
C LEU A 25 -13.18 -16.22 23.76
N ILE A 26 -13.38 -16.50 22.47
CA ILE A 26 -12.56 -17.44 21.70
C ILE A 26 -11.10 -16.95 21.64
N MET A 27 -10.87 -15.67 21.38
CA MET A 27 -9.53 -15.09 21.36
C MET A 27 -8.81 -15.27 22.70
N LYS A 28 -9.51 -15.04 23.81
CA LYS A 28 -8.95 -15.23 25.16
C LYS A 28 -8.64 -16.69 25.44
N GLU A 29 -9.51 -17.62 25.08
CA GLU A 29 -9.27 -19.07 25.21
C GLU A 29 -8.06 -19.53 24.41
N CYS A 30 -7.85 -18.94 23.21
CA CYS A 30 -6.70 -19.21 22.36
C CYS A 30 -5.42 -18.44 22.77
N GLY A 31 -5.46 -17.61 23.81
CA GLY A 31 -4.32 -16.80 24.24
C GLY A 31 -3.96 -15.66 23.29
N ILE A 32 -4.89 -15.26 22.42
CA ILE A 32 -4.72 -14.12 21.50
C ILE A 32 -4.81 -12.83 22.32
N ASN A 33 -3.83 -11.96 22.16
CA ASN A 33 -3.73 -10.69 22.87
C ASN A 33 -3.49 -9.49 21.94
N LEU A 34 -3.57 -9.70 20.63
CA LEU A 34 -3.43 -8.68 19.60
C LEU A 34 -4.30 -9.04 18.40
N VAL A 35 -4.91 -8.04 17.80
CA VAL A 35 -5.60 -8.18 16.50
C VAL A 35 -5.05 -7.18 15.50
N ARG A 36 -5.13 -7.52 14.21
CA ARG A 36 -4.89 -6.63 13.09
C ARG A 36 -6.20 -6.47 12.32
N MET A 37 -6.66 -5.24 12.09
CA MET A 37 -7.95 -4.98 11.44
C MET A 37 -8.01 -3.68 10.66
N GLY A 38 -8.97 -3.59 9.74
CA GLY A 38 -9.35 -2.37 9.03
C GLY A 38 -8.82 -2.25 7.61
N GLU A 39 -7.86 -3.06 7.17
CA GLU A 39 -7.20 -2.95 5.86
C GLU A 39 -8.14 -3.09 4.67
N PHE A 40 -9.28 -3.75 4.83
CA PHE A 40 -10.23 -3.99 3.74
C PHE A 40 -11.58 -3.30 3.95
N ALA A 41 -11.68 -2.40 4.93
CA ALA A 41 -12.93 -1.85 5.40
C ALA A 41 -13.28 -0.44 4.87
N TRP A 42 -12.66 0.04 3.77
CA TRP A 42 -12.92 1.41 3.30
C TRP A 42 -14.40 1.65 3.01
N HIS A 43 -15.07 0.73 2.28
CA HIS A 43 -16.49 0.88 1.99
C HIS A 43 -17.36 0.92 3.26
N PHE A 44 -17.00 0.14 4.28
CA PHE A 44 -17.69 0.14 5.56
C PHE A 44 -17.58 1.48 6.28
N MET A 45 -16.38 2.07 6.25
CA MET A 45 -16.09 3.37 6.88
C MET A 45 -16.60 4.56 6.04
N GLU A 46 -16.72 4.42 4.72
CA GLU A 46 -17.14 5.47 3.79
C GLU A 46 -17.99 4.86 2.66
N PRO A 47 -19.27 4.51 2.93
CA PRO A 47 -20.15 3.89 1.95
C PRO A 47 -20.49 4.79 0.76
N ARG A 48 -20.46 6.11 0.97
CA ARG A 48 -20.59 7.14 -0.06
C ARG A 48 -19.55 8.24 0.13
N PRO A 49 -19.23 9.00 -0.94
CA PRO A 49 -18.28 10.11 -0.81
C PRO A 49 -18.64 11.07 0.33
N ASP A 50 -17.68 11.32 1.22
CA ASP A 50 -17.77 12.21 2.37
C ASP A 50 -18.67 11.74 3.54
N GLU A 51 -19.32 10.58 3.45
CA GLU A 51 -20.04 9.95 4.55
C GLU A 51 -19.09 9.05 5.36
N ILE A 52 -18.10 9.69 6.03
CA ILE A 52 -17.09 8.94 6.80
C ILE A 52 -17.58 8.72 8.22
N ASP A 53 -17.70 7.46 8.63
CA ASP A 53 -17.96 7.03 10.00
C ASP A 53 -17.01 5.90 10.41
N VAL A 54 -16.13 6.18 11.34
CA VAL A 54 -15.15 5.23 11.91
C VAL A 54 -15.50 4.81 13.35
N SER A 55 -16.65 5.23 13.84
CA SER A 55 -17.09 5.03 15.23
C SER A 55 -17.20 3.55 15.63
N PHE A 56 -17.57 2.69 14.69
CA PHE A 56 -17.60 1.24 14.89
C PHE A 56 -16.23 0.72 15.31
N PHE A 57 -15.17 1.06 14.57
CA PHE A 57 -13.82 0.60 14.89
C PHE A 57 -13.31 1.17 16.22
N VAL A 58 -13.69 2.40 16.57
CA VAL A 58 -13.36 2.96 17.89
C VAL A 58 -13.98 2.11 18.99
N ARG A 59 -15.29 1.79 18.90
CA ARG A 59 -15.96 0.92 19.89
C ARG A 59 -15.33 -0.47 19.98
N VAL A 60 -14.98 -1.06 18.84
CA VAL A 60 -14.31 -2.39 18.81
C VAL A 60 -12.95 -2.33 19.48
N VAL A 61 -12.12 -1.33 19.18
CA VAL A 61 -10.81 -1.15 19.83
C VAL A 61 -10.98 -0.99 21.33
N ASP A 62 -11.90 -0.15 21.79
CA ASP A 62 -12.15 0.07 23.22
C ASP A 62 -12.62 -1.22 23.91
N ARG A 63 -13.49 -1.97 23.26
CA ARG A 63 -14.01 -3.22 23.80
C ARG A 63 -12.91 -4.29 23.89
N LEU A 64 -12.11 -4.47 22.85
CA LEU A 64 -10.96 -5.38 22.84
C LEU A 64 -9.95 -5.00 23.92
N TYR A 65 -9.63 -3.72 24.01
CA TYR A 65 -8.67 -3.22 24.99
C TYR A 65 -9.12 -3.48 26.43
N SER A 66 -10.41 -3.33 26.73
CA SER A 66 -10.98 -3.63 28.06
C SER A 66 -10.80 -5.09 28.48
N GLU A 67 -10.58 -6.00 27.52
CA GLU A 67 -10.31 -7.43 27.73
C GLU A 67 -8.81 -7.79 27.61
N GLY A 68 -7.95 -6.78 27.47
CA GLY A 68 -6.50 -6.96 27.38
C GLY A 68 -5.99 -7.36 26.00
N ILE A 69 -6.83 -7.22 24.95
CA ILE A 69 -6.49 -7.47 23.55
C ILE A 69 -6.18 -6.12 22.89
N TYR A 70 -4.98 -5.98 22.34
CA TYR A 70 -4.52 -4.78 21.64
C TYR A 70 -4.84 -4.83 20.16
N THR A 71 -4.65 -3.71 19.47
CA THR A 71 -4.94 -3.56 18.04
C THR A 71 -3.75 -2.98 17.28
N ILE A 72 -3.45 -3.61 16.12
CA ILE A 72 -2.76 -2.97 15.00
C ILE A 72 -3.86 -2.45 14.08
N MET A 73 -3.98 -1.14 13.95
CA MET A 73 -4.98 -0.54 13.07
C MET A 73 -4.41 -0.36 11.67
N CYS A 74 -5.11 -0.82 10.64
CA CYS A 74 -4.64 -0.78 9.26
C CYS A 74 -5.33 0.33 8.46
N THR A 75 -4.60 0.95 7.52
CA THR A 75 -5.21 1.90 6.59
C THR A 75 -5.92 1.16 5.45
N PRO A 76 -7.13 1.59 5.00
CA PRO A 76 -7.99 0.78 4.15
C PRO A 76 -7.76 0.96 2.65
N THR A 77 -6.64 1.56 2.26
CA THR A 77 -6.35 1.97 0.89
C THR A 77 -6.22 0.83 -0.14
N PRO A 78 -5.96 -0.45 0.22
CA PRO A 78 -5.90 -1.51 -0.77
C PRO A 78 -7.25 -1.85 -1.40
N THR A 79 -8.37 -1.52 -0.73
CA THR A 79 -9.73 -1.85 -1.19
C THR A 79 -10.60 -0.60 -1.40
N PRO A 80 -10.28 0.24 -2.41
CA PRO A 80 -11.08 1.42 -2.70
C PRO A 80 -12.53 1.05 -3.03
N PRO A 81 -13.53 1.76 -2.50
CA PRO A 81 -14.93 1.46 -2.74
C PRO A 81 -15.34 1.71 -4.20
N ILE A 82 -16.42 1.05 -4.65
CA ILE A 82 -16.89 1.11 -6.04
C ILE A 82 -17.18 2.55 -6.51
N TRP A 83 -17.68 3.43 -5.64
CA TRP A 83 -17.96 4.82 -6.00
C TRP A 83 -16.71 5.60 -6.43
N LEU A 84 -15.51 5.16 -6.00
CA LEU A 84 -14.24 5.77 -6.40
C LEU A 84 -13.90 5.48 -7.87
N THR A 85 -14.30 4.32 -8.40
CA THR A 85 -13.92 3.83 -9.73
C THR A 85 -15.06 3.82 -10.74
N HIS A 86 -16.32 3.77 -10.27
CA HIS A 86 -17.49 3.71 -11.16
C HIS A 86 -17.57 4.95 -12.06
N GLY A 87 -17.60 4.75 -13.38
CA GLY A 87 -17.58 5.82 -14.36
C GLY A 87 -16.21 6.50 -14.55
N HIS A 88 -15.16 6.04 -13.88
CA HIS A 88 -13.82 6.65 -13.85
C HIS A 88 -12.70 5.65 -14.21
N PRO A 89 -12.70 5.11 -15.46
CA PRO A 89 -11.69 4.13 -15.86
C PRO A 89 -10.25 4.71 -15.89
N GLU A 90 -10.09 6.02 -15.92
CA GLU A 90 -8.79 6.70 -15.84
C GLU A 90 -8.10 6.56 -14.49
N ARG A 91 -8.83 6.16 -13.44
CA ARG A 91 -8.29 5.92 -12.10
C ARG A 91 -7.69 4.54 -11.92
N LEU A 92 -8.03 3.62 -12.82
CA LEU A 92 -7.62 2.22 -12.75
C LEU A 92 -6.19 2.03 -13.27
N VAL A 93 -5.53 0.98 -12.79
CA VAL A 93 -4.24 0.53 -13.30
C VAL A 93 -4.36 0.16 -14.77
N THR A 94 -3.37 0.56 -15.56
CA THR A 94 -3.10 0.01 -16.88
C THR A 94 -1.77 -0.71 -16.82
N ASP A 95 -1.73 -2.00 -17.14
CA ASP A 95 -0.51 -2.80 -17.11
C ASP A 95 0.41 -2.52 -18.33
N ILE A 96 1.62 -3.07 -18.31
CA ILE A 96 2.59 -2.90 -19.41
C ILE A 96 2.16 -3.52 -20.73
N TYR A 97 1.11 -4.33 -20.74
CA TYR A 97 0.52 -4.89 -21.96
C TYR A 97 -0.61 -4.01 -22.52
N GLY A 98 -0.91 -2.90 -21.86
CA GLY A 98 -1.97 -1.98 -22.24
C GLY A 98 -3.37 -2.39 -21.74
N ASN A 99 -3.47 -3.45 -20.96
CA ASN A 99 -4.75 -3.86 -20.38
C ASN A 99 -5.11 -2.95 -19.22
N LYS A 100 -6.29 -2.38 -19.27
CA LYS A 100 -6.84 -1.60 -18.17
C LYS A 100 -7.56 -2.54 -17.20
N TYR A 101 -7.24 -2.41 -15.89
CA TYR A 101 -7.93 -3.17 -14.86
C TYR A 101 -9.38 -2.70 -14.73
N ILE A 102 -10.19 -3.53 -14.12
CA ILE A 102 -11.56 -3.21 -13.70
C ILE A 102 -11.61 -3.16 -12.17
N HIS A 103 -12.70 -2.65 -11.63
CA HIS A 103 -12.92 -2.72 -10.19
C HIS A 103 -12.91 -4.20 -9.74
N GLY A 104 -12.15 -4.49 -8.71
CA GLY A 104 -11.94 -5.83 -8.16
C GLY A 104 -11.86 -5.80 -6.64
N ALA A 105 -11.33 -6.86 -6.06
CA ALA A 105 -11.21 -6.96 -4.61
C ALA A 105 -10.20 -5.94 -4.05
N ARG A 106 -8.99 -5.82 -4.63
CA ARG A 106 -7.95 -4.92 -4.14
C ARG A 106 -6.95 -4.54 -5.22
N GLN A 107 -6.20 -3.45 -4.99
CA GLN A 107 -5.06 -2.97 -5.79
C GLN A 107 -5.39 -2.67 -7.27
N HIS A 108 -6.64 -2.41 -7.59
CA HIS A 108 -7.07 -2.13 -8.97
C HIS A 108 -6.97 -0.64 -9.34
N VAL A 109 -6.79 0.26 -8.37
CA VAL A 109 -6.61 1.70 -8.59
C VAL A 109 -5.13 2.05 -8.59
N CYS A 110 -4.74 2.95 -9.49
CA CYS A 110 -3.37 3.43 -9.56
C CYS A 110 -3.03 4.30 -8.34
N THR A 111 -1.99 3.94 -7.57
CA THR A 111 -1.54 4.70 -6.40
C THR A 111 -1.00 6.10 -6.75
N ASN A 112 -0.74 6.38 -8.04
CA ASN A 112 -0.38 7.70 -8.53
C ASN A 112 -1.59 8.56 -8.91
N ASN A 113 -2.81 8.00 -8.84
CA ASN A 113 -4.02 8.77 -9.12
C ASN A 113 -4.26 9.80 -8.01
N PRO A 114 -4.36 11.11 -8.33
CA PRO A 114 -4.48 12.16 -7.32
C PRO A 114 -5.78 12.06 -6.52
N PHE A 115 -6.86 11.61 -7.15
CA PHE A 115 -8.15 11.44 -6.46
C PHE A 115 -8.09 10.30 -5.44
N LEU A 116 -7.42 9.17 -5.77
CA LEU A 116 -7.20 8.10 -4.80
C LEU A 116 -6.39 8.61 -3.59
N ARG A 117 -5.28 9.33 -3.85
CA ARG A 117 -4.44 9.88 -2.76
C ARG A 117 -5.23 10.82 -1.87
N GLU A 118 -5.95 11.77 -2.45
CA GLU A 118 -6.78 12.72 -1.71
C GLU A 118 -7.80 11.99 -0.82
N ARG A 119 -8.55 11.04 -1.39
CA ARG A 119 -9.60 10.31 -0.65
C ARG A 119 -9.00 9.36 0.39
N GLY A 120 -7.92 8.65 0.03
CA GLY A 120 -7.19 7.77 0.95
C GLY A 120 -6.62 8.53 2.15
N LEU A 121 -5.98 9.66 1.92
CA LEU A 121 -5.45 10.48 3.02
C LEU A 121 -6.56 11.06 3.90
N LYS A 122 -7.72 11.42 3.32
CA LYS A 122 -8.87 11.92 4.08
C LYS A 122 -9.46 10.88 5.03
N ILE A 123 -9.67 9.64 4.58
CA ILE A 123 -10.18 8.58 5.46
C ILE A 123 -9.15 8.21 6.53
N ILE A 124 -7.86 8.15 6.18
CA ILE A 124 -6.78 7.88 7.15
C ILE A 124 -6.72 8.98 8.21
N GLU A 125 -6.89 10.24 7.83
CA GLU A 125 -6.95 11.34 8.80
C GLU A 125 -8.13 11.18 9.76
N ALA A 126 -9.31 10.82 9.25
CA ALA A 126 -10.49 10.57 10.08
C ALA A 126 -10.26 9.41 11.08
N MET A 127 -9.67 8.30 10.62
CA MET A 127 -9.30 7.17 11.47
C MET A 127 -8.28 7.57 12.54
N ALA A 128 -7.18 8.20 12.14
CA ALA A 128 -6.11 8.59 13.06
C ALA A 128 -6.58 9.60 14.11
N LYS A 129 -7.46 10.52 13.71
CA LYS A 129 -8.07 11.50 14.63
C LYS A 129 -9.05 10.85 15.61
N ALA A 130 -9.89 9.92 15.13
CA ALA A 130 -10.87 9.24 15.99
C ALA A 130 -10.19 8.30 17.01
N LEU A 131 -9.06 7.70 16.65
CA LEU A 131 -8.26 6.80 17.49
C LEU A 131 -7.11 7.53 18.19
N GLN A 132 -7.07 8.86 18.15
CA GLN A 132 -6.02 9.65 18.79
C GLN A 132 -5.90 9.30 20.27
N ASN A 133 -4.67 8.95 20.70
CA ASN A 133 -4.37 8.57 22.07
C ASN A 133 -5.14 7.35 22.60
N ASN A 134 -5.78 6.55 21.74
CA ASN A 134 -6.44 5.34 22.17
C ASN A 134 -5.39 4.30 22.61
N PRO A 135 -5.36 3.88 23.91
CA PRO A 135 -4.35 2.97 24.41
C PRO A 135 -4.46 1.54 23.87
N GLY A 136 -5.59 1.20 23.25
CA GLY A 136 -5.81 -0.07 22.56
C GLY A 136 -5.06 -0.18 21.23
N VAL A 137 -4.71 0.95 20.60
CA VAL A 137 -3.95 0.96 19.34
C VAL A 137 -2.46 1.02 19.65
N ILE A 138 -1.75 -0.09 19.49
CA ILE A 138 -0.31 -0.19 19.79
C ILE A 138 0.58 -0.05 18.57
N ALA A 139 0.02 -0.17 17.37
CA ALA A 139 0.72 0.06 16.12
C ALA A 139 -0.26 0.39 14.98
N TRP A 140 0.28 0.93 13.89
CA TRP A 140 -0.42 1.11 12.61
C TRP A 140 0.27 0.30 11.51
N GLN A 141 -0.54 -0.33 10.65
CA GLN A 141 -0.07 -0.87 9.39
C GLN A 141 -0.62 -0.03 8.23
N LEU A 142 0.27 0.36 7.33
CA LEU A 142 -0.13 1.07 6.12
C LEU A 142 -0.59 0.08 5.07
N ASP A 143 -1.76 0.31 4.44
CA ASP A 143 -2.22 -0.48 3.29
C ASP A 143 -2.18 -2.00 3.57
N ASN A 144 -2.09 -2.82 2.53
CA ASN A 144 -1.82 -4.25 2.62
C ASN A 144 -1.10 -4.72 1.35
N GLU A 145 0.09 -5.28 1.54
CA GLU A 145 0.86 -5.92 0.48
C GLU A 145 1.05 -5.05 -0.78
N LEU A 146 1.48 -3.82 -0.62
CA LEU A 146 1.75 -2.92 -1.76
C LEU A 146 2.57 -3.64 -2.83
N LYS A 147 2.15 -3.54 -4.10
CA LYS A 147 2.76 -4.19 -5.28
C LYS A 147 2.80 -5.74 -5.25
N ALA A 148 2.00 -6.39 -4.42
CA ALA A 148 1.91 -7.86 -4.44
C ALA A 148 1.24 -8.40 -5.70
N LEU A 149 0.20 -7.70 -6.20
CA LEU A 149 -0.66 -8.14 -7.29
C LEU A 149 -0.51 -7.29 -8.56
N VAL A 150 0.16 -6.16 -8.48
CA VAL A 150 0.26 -5.16 -9.54
C VAL A 150 1.72 -4.87 -9.86
N GLY A 151 2.09 -5.09 -11.12
CA GLY A 151 3.39 -4.68 -11.66
C GLY A 151 3.48 -3.15 -11.87
N GLU A 152 4.14 -2.75 -12.94
CA GLU A 152 4.22 -1.34 -13.32
C GLU A 152 2.90 -0.86 -13.93
N CYS A 153 2.40 0.27 -13.45
CA CYS A 153 1.25 0.95 -14.05
C CYS A 153 1.72 1.96 -15.09
N VAL A 154 1.14 1.90 -16.28
CA VAL A 154 1.45 2.80 -17.42
C VAL A 154 0.26 3.69 -17.78
N CYS A 155 -0.61 4.02 -16.83
CA CYS A 155 -1.71 4.95 -17.05
C CYS A 155 -1.21 6.39 -17.30
N GLU A 156 -2.11 7.28 -17.70
CA GLU A 156 -1.79 8.67 -18.04
C GLU A 156 -1.18 9.45 -16.84
N GLU A 157 -1.65 9.23 -15.62
CA GLU A 157 -1.05 9.89 -14.44
C GLU A 157 0.38 9.42 -14.20
N CYS A 158 0.64 8.12 -14.38
CA CYS A 158 2.00 7.58 -14.33
C CYS A 158 2.88 8.18 -15.44
N ARG A 159 2.33 8.44 -16.66
CA ARG A 159 3.09 9.07 -17.75
C ARG A 159 3.54 10.49 -17.38
N LYS A 160 2.65 11.30 -16.85
CA LYS A 160 2.96 12.67 -16.42
C LYS A 160 4.04 12.70 -15.33
N LEU A 161 3.91 11.83 -14.33
CA LEU A 161 4.88 11.73 -13.23
C LEU A 161 6.22 11.16 -13.71
N TRP A 162 6.20 10.23 -14.66
CA TRP A 162 7.39 9.65 -15.28
C TRP A 162 8.25 10.71 -15.96
N HIS A 163 7.66 11.56 -16.81
CA HIS A 163 8.39 12.65 -17.47
C HIS A 163 8.97 13.63 -16.46
N LYS A 164 8.22 13.98 -15.41
CA LYS A 164 8.71 14.82 -14.32
C LYS A 164 9.88 14.17 -13.58
N TRP A 165 9.78 12.87 -13.27
CA TRP A 165 10.83 12.11 -12.60
C TRP A 165 12.11 12.06 -13.44
N LEU A 166 12.01 11.81 -14.74
CA LEU A 166 13.15 11.83 -15.66
C LEU A 166 13.82 13.19 -15.70
N LYS A 167 13.05 14.26 -15.82
CA LYS A 167 13.57 15.62 -15.81
C LYS A 167 14.32 15.96 -14.52
N ASN A 168 13.77 15.56 -13.39
CA ASN A 168 14.43 15.76 -12.09
C ASN A 168 15.74 14.96 -11.98
N LYS A 169 15.78 13.75 -12.54
CA LYS A 169 16.95 12.86 -12.45
C LYS A 169 18.08 13.23 -13.40
N TYR A 170 17.78 13.59 -14.64
CA TYR A 170 18.77 13.80 -15.69
C TYR A 170 19.04 15.27 -16.01
N GLY A 171 18.14 16.18 -15.63
CA GLY A 171 18.25 17.61 -15.87
C GLY A 171 17.94 17.99 -17.31
N THR A 172 18.66 17.39 -18.29
CA THR A 172 18.44 17.63 -19.73
C THR A 172 18.21 16.32 -20.48
N ILE A 173 17.59 16.41 -21.67
CA ILE A 173 17.32 15.24 -22.50
C ILE A 173 18.59 14.65 -23.09
N GLU A 174 19.59 15.47 -23.37
CA GLU A 174 20.92 15.05 -23.86
C GLU A 174 21.60 14.17 -22.82
N ASN A 175 21.54 14.53 -21.54
CA ASN A 175 22.09 13.73 -20.43
C ASN A 175 21.40 12.36 -20.34
N LEU A 176 20.08 12.33 -20.52
CA LEU A 176 19.31 11.07 -20.55
C LEU A 176 19.77 10.21 -21.73
N ASN A 177 19.83 10.78 -22.94
CA ASN A 177 20.24 10.06 -24.14
C ASN A 177 21.63 9.49 -24.01
N GLN A 178 22.58 10.27 -23.50
CA GLN A 178 23.94 9.82 -23.25
C GLN A 178 23.96 8.67 -22.21
N ALA A 179 23.26 8.84 -21.09
CA ALA A 179 23.24 7.83 -20.02
C ALA A 179 22.59 6.51 -20.44
N TRP A 180 21.63 6.55 -21.37
CA TRP A 180 20.90 5.38 -21.85
C TRP A 180 21.48 4.79 -23.13
N GLY A 181 22.34 5.51 -23.85
CA GLY A 181 22.87 5.09 -25.13
C GLY A 181 21.79 4.96 -26.21
N THR A 182 20.90 5.94 -26.30
CA THR A 182 19.65 5.88 -27.10
C THR A 182 19.87 5.99 -28.61
N GLU A 183 21.10 6.16 -29.10
CA GLU A 183 21.37 6.18 -30.54
C GLU A 183 21.17 4.81 -31.21
N ILE A 184 21.22 3.72 -30.40
CA ILE A 184 20.98 2.37 -30.92
C ILE A 184 19.52 2.24 -31.37
N TRP A 185 19.32 1.77 -32.59
CA TRP A 185 18.02 1.54 -33.20
C TRP A 185 17.10 2.78 -33.27
N SER A 186 17.72 3.97 -33.34
CA SER A 186 17.03 5.26 -33.43
C SER A 186 16.08 5.52 -32.24
N GLU A 187 16.44 5.10 -31.06
CA GLU A 187 15.69 5.37 -29.83
C GLU A 187 15.97 6.75 -29.22
N TYR A 188 16.68 7.64 -29.94
CA TYR A 188 17.04 8.98 -29.49
C TYR A 188 15.82 9.87 -29.26
N TYR A 189 15.76 10.55 -28.12
CA TYR A 189 14.66 11.44 -27.73
C TYR A 189 15.07 12.90 -27.87
N ASN A 190 14.17 13.76 -28.35
CA ASN A 190 14.40 15.22 -28.46
C ASN A 190 13.82 15.98 -27.26
N SER A 191 12.92 15.36 -26.52
CA SER A 191 12.33 15.93 -25.30
C SER A 191 11.96 14.83 -24.31
N PHE A 192 11.74 15.20 -23.02
CA PHE A 192 11.28 14.24 -22.02
C PHE A 192 9.87 13.69 -22.32
N GLU A 193 9.05 14.47 -23.01
CA GLU A 193 7.69 14.09 -23.40
C GLU A 193 7.65 12.97 -24.44
N GLU A 194 8.75 12.81 -25.20
CA GLU A 194 8.92 11.71 -26.17
C GLU A 194 9.32 10.39 -25.49
N VAL A 195 9.84 10.44 -24.28
CA VAL A 195 10.29 9.22 -23.58
C VAL A 195 9.08 8.35 -23.24
N VAL A 196 8.97 7.23 -23.93
CA VAL A 196 7.84 6.30 -23.81
C VAL A 196 7.79 5.64 -22.43
N GLN A 197 6.60 5.13 -22.08
CA GLN A 197 6.44 4.18 -20.98
C GLN A 197 6.75 2.76 -21.48
N PRO A 198 7.08 1.78 -20.61
CA PRO A 198 7.47 0.44 -21.01
C PRO A 198 6.26 -0.45 -21.40
N LEU A 199 5.41 0.06 -22.30
CA LEU A 199 4.42 -0.76 -22.98
C LEU A 199 5.13 -1.82 -23.83
N SER A 200 4.61 -3.04 -23.89
CA SER A 200 5.24 -4.15 -24.58
C SER A 200 5.46 -3.86 -26.08
N PRO A 201 6.70 -3.70 -26.55
CA PRO A 201 7.00 -3.54 -27.96
C PRO A 201 7.14 -4.90 -28.67
N PRO A 202 7.15 -4.96 -30.01
CA PRO A 202 7.35 -6.20 -30.75
C PRO A 202 8.66 -6.93 -30.45
N VAL A 203 9.70 -6.20 -30.03
CA VAL A 203 11.02 -6.78 -29.76
C VAL A 203 11.44 -6.53 -28.30
N ILE A 204 12.14 -5.44 -28.03
CA ILE A 204 12.61 -5.06 -26.68
C ILE A 204 12.62 -3.53 -26.55
N HIS A 205 12.55 -3.05 -25.32
CA HIS A 205 12.93 -1.68 -24.99
C HIS A 205 14.43 -1.58 -24.68
N ASN A 206 14.94 -0.36 -24.72
CA ASN A 206 16.20 -0.02 -24.06
C ASN A 206 16.14 -0.50 -22.60
N SER A 207 17.17 -1.22 -22.16
CA SER A 207 17.23 -1.80 -20.80
C SER A 207 17.20 -0.72 -19.70
N SER A 208 17.73 0.48 -20.00
CA SER A 208 17.67 1.63 -19.10
C SER A 208 16.26 2.15 -18.92
N LEU A 209 15.42 2.14 -19.96
CA LEU A 209 14.01 2.50 -19.87
C LEU A 209 13.29 1.66 -18.81
N MET A 210 13.33 0.33 -18.96
CA MET A 210 12.66 -0.60 -18.05
C MET A 210 13.20 -0.48 -16.61
N SER A 211 14.53 -0.43 -16.45
CA SER A 211 15.16 -0.31 -15.12
C SER A 211 14.77 0.99 -14.42
N ASN A 212 14.76 2.11 -15.14
CA ASN A 212 14.38 3.40 -14.54
C ASN A 212 12.88 3.49 -14.28
N TYR A 213 12.04 2.89 -15.13
CA TYR A 213 10.60 2.88 -14.87
C TYR A 213 10.24 2.06 -13.64
N ARG A 214 10.91 0.93 -13.40
CA ARG A 214 10.77 0.15 -12.17
C ARG A 214 11.18 0.95 -10.93
N ARG A 215 12.27 1.71 -11.00
CA ARG A 215 12.69 2.61 -9.90
C ARG A 215 11.62 3.67 -9.64
N PHE A 216 11.20 4.39 -10.69
CA PHE A 216 10.12 5.36 -10.61
C PHE A 216 8.86 4.76 -9.96
N SER A 217 8.42 3.58 -10.42
CA SER A 217 7.24 2.89 -9.90
C SER A 217 7.36 2.56 -8.40
N ARG A 218 8.55 2.11 -7.95
CA ARG A 218 8.82 1.81 -6.53
C ARG A 218 8.85 3.07 -5.68
N GLU A 219 9.54 4.11 -6.15
CA GLU A 219 9.64 5.38 -5.45
C GLU A 219 8.26 6.01 -5.22
N THR A 220 7.41 6.06 -6.25
CA THR A 220 6.07 6.66 -6.12
C THR A 220 5.11 5.86 -5.24
N VAL A 221 5.25 4.54 -5.17
CA VAL A 221 4.49 3.70 -4.23
C VAL A 221 4.98 3.90 -2.79
N ASN A 222 6.30 3.99 -2.58
CA ASN A 222 6.84 4.31 -1.27
C ASN A 222 6.42 5.72 -0.81
N GLU A 223 6.38 6.69 -1.71
CA GLU A 223 5.85 8.04 -1.40
C GLU A 223 4.40 7.97 -0.92
N PHE A 224 3.54 7.19 -1.59
CA PHE A 224 2.15 7.00 -1.17
C PHE A 224 2.04 6.40 0.24
N ALA A 225 2.88 5.41 0.57
CA ALA A 225 2.94 4.85 1.92
C ALA A 225 3.42 5.90 2.94
N HIS A 226 4.46 6.66 2.62
CA HIS A 226 4.99 7.69 3.51
C HIS A 226 4.02 8.85 3.74
N GLU A 227 3.23 9.24 2.74
CA GLU A 227 2.15 10.23 2.91
C GLU A 227 1.12 9.75 3.94
N GLN A 228 0.72 8.47 3.89
CA GLN A 228 -0.17 7.87 4.90
C GLN A 228 0.45 7.95 6.30
N ALA A 229 1.71 7.53 6.45
CA ALA A 229 2.42 7.62 7.72
C ALA A 229 2.48 9.04 8.27
N GLN A 230 2.73 10.04 7.41
CA GLN A 230 2.77 11.44 7.82
C GLN A 230 1.42 11.94 8.36
N ILE A 231 0.30 11.49 7.79
CA ILE A 231 -1.03 11.82 8.33
C ILE A 231 -1.22 11.19 9.71
N ILE A 232 -0.93 9.88 9.85
CA ILE A 232 -1.09 9.18 11.13
C ILE A 232 -0.27 9.85 12.23
N ARG A 233 0.98 10.23 11.95
CA ARG A 233 1.89 10.85 12.93
C ARG A 233 1.45 12.21 13.46
N ARG A 234 0.45 12.85 12.82
CA ARG A 234 -0.16 14.09 13.37
C ARG A 234 -1.03 13.81 14.59
N PHE A 235 -1.52 12.59 14.73
CA PHE A 235 -2.54 12.23 15.74
C PHE A 235 -2.11 11.07 16.64
N SER A 236 -1.14 10.25 16.23
CA SER A 236 -0.71 9.06 16.94
C SER A 236 0.81 8.97 17.03
N SER A 237 1.31 8.60 18.20
CA SER A 237 2.71 8.22 18.44
C SER A 237 2.97 6.73 18.34
N ALA A 238 1.94 5.92 18.10
CA ALA A 238 2.10 4.49 17.92
C ALA A 238 2.98 4.17 16.71
N PRO A 239 3.86 3.17 16.78
CA PRO A 239 4.76 2.80 15.70
C PRO A 239 4.01 2.37 14.45
N ILE A 240 4.61 2.63 13.28
CA ILE A 240 4.02 2.39 11.97
C ILE A 240 4.86 1.39 11.19
N THR A 241 4.20 0.44 10.54
CA THR A 241 4.80 -0.56 9.66
C THR A 241 4.01 -0.73 8.36
N HIS A 242 4.49 -1.62 7.51
CA HIS A 242 3.81 -2.14 6.32
C HIS A 242 4.19 -3.63 6.15
N ASP A 243 3.25 -4.45 5.71
CA ASP A 243 3.47 -5.86 5.47
C ASP A 243 4.04 -6.12 4.07
N VAL A 244 5.21 -6.75 3.99
CA VAL A 244 5.90 -7.04 2.74
C VAL A 244 6.16 -8.54 2.57
N HIS A 245 6.52 -8.91 1.35
CA HIS A 245 7.10 -10.22 1.06
C HIS A 245 8.26 -10.03 0.08
N ILE A 246 9.26 -10.90 0.13
CA ILE A 246 10.49 -10.82 -0.68
C ILE A 246 10.22 -10.77 -2.21
N SER A 247 9.10 -11.33 -2.65
CA SER A 247 8.70 -11.31 -4.07
C SER A 247 8.06 -10.02 -4.54
N PHE A 248 7.68 -9.11 -3.63
CA PHE A 248 7.02 -7.86 -4.01
C PHE A 248 8.01 -6.91 -4.68
N ALA A 249 7.57 -6.23 -5.72
CA ALA A 249 8.40 -5.32 -6.49
C ALA A 249 8.55 -3.94 -5.79
N LEU A 250 8.90 -3.93 -4.49
CA LEU A 250 9.13 -2.76 -3.67
C LEU A 250 10.63 -2.47 -3.47
N ASP A 251 10.95 -1.24 -3.16
CA ASP A 251 12.20 -0.86 -2.51
C ASP A 251 11.95 -0.84 -0.99
N THR A 252 12.14 -1.99 -0.35
CA THR A 252 11.83 -2.19 1.07
C THR A 252 12.76 -1.39 1.97
N HIS A 253 14.04 -1.24 1.61
CA HIS A 253 14.97 -0.40 2.35
C HIS A 253 14.49 1.06 2.39
N ALA A 254 14.14 1.64 1.24
CA ALA A 254 13.61 3.00 1.17
C ALA A 254 12.26 3.14 1.89
N LEU A 255 11.38 2.12 1.81
CA LEU A 255 10.11 2.09 2.50
C LEU A 255 10.30 2.15 4.02
N PHE A 256 11.02 1.19 4.59
CA PHE A 256 11.20 1.06 6.04
C PHE A 256 12.13 2.12 6.65
N SER A 257 12.95 2.80 5.84
CA SER A 257 13.79 3.91 6.35
C SER A 257 12.98 5.08 6.96
N LYS A 258 11.67 5.13 6.69
CA LYS A 258 10.74 6.15 7.23
C LYS A 258 9.61 5.56 8.06
N LEU A 259 9.65 4.26 8.34
CA LEU A 259 8.73 3.56 9.23
C LEU A 259 9.46 3.14 10.51
N ASP A 260 8.76 2.56 11.47
CA ASP A 260 9.32 2.33 12.80
C ASP A 260 9.81 0.90 13.01
N PHE A 261 9.24 -0.07 12.28
CA PHE A 261 9.68 -1.46 12.31
C PHE A 261 9.31 -2.19 11.02
N THR A 262 9.98 -3.30 10.74
CA THR A 262 9.68 -4.16 9.59
C THR A 262 8.61 -5.18 9.93
N SER A 263 7.78 -5.52 8.93
CA SER A 263 6.78 -6.57 9.01
C SER A 263 6.79 -7.37 7.71
N MET A 264 6.70 -8.68 7.81
CA MET A 264 6.81 -9.57 6.65
C MET A 264 5.69 -10.61 6.66
N ASN A 265 5.10 -10.83 5.49
CA ASN A 265 4.20 -11.95 5.23
C ASN A 265 5.01 -13.20 4.87
N GLY A 266 4.80 -14.27 5.60
CA GLY A 266 5.43 -15.56 5.35
C GLY A 266 4.39 -16.67 5.22
N TYR A 267 4.11 -17.12 3.99
CA TYR A 267 3.27 -18.27 3.72
C TYR A 267 4.16 -19.42 3.27
N THR A 268 4.49 -20.33 4.20
CA THR A 268 5.33 -21.49 3.89
C THR A 268 4.47 -22.66 3.47
N GLN A 269 4.85 -23.28 2.34
CA GLN A 269 4.52 -24.68 2.04
C GLN A 269 5.69 -25.55 2.50
N ASP A 270 5.50 -26.84 2.64
CA ASP A 270 6.47 -27.78 3.23
C ASP A 270 7.89 -27.70 2.64
N ASP A 271 8.02 -27.28 1.37
CA ASP A 271 9.28 -27.10 0.65
C ASP A 271 9.84 -25.65 0.69
N GLY A 272 9.08 -24.71 1.23
CA GLY A 272 9.41 -23.28 1.26
C GLY A 272 10.16 -22.79 2.50
N TYR A 273 10.46 -23.65 3.47
CA TYR A 273 11.02 -23.24 4.77
C TYR A 273 12.35 -22.48 4.66
N ASN A 274 13.23 -22.91 3.76
CA ASN A 274 14.52 -22.23 3.57
C ASN A 274 14.37 -20.81 2.96
N ILE A 275 13.39 -20.60 2.07
CA ILE A 275 13.09 -19.29 1.50
C ILE A 275 12.51 -18.38 2.59
N TRP A 276 11.69 -18.93 3.46
CA TRP A 276 11.11 -18.22 4.58
C TRP A 276 12.18 -17.77 5.59
N LEU A 277 13.09 -18.66 6.00
CA LEU A 277 14.23 -18.32 6.86
C LEU A 277 15.11 -17.23 6.21
N PHE A 278 15.46 -17.39 4.94
CA PHE A 278 16.23 -16.40 4.20
C PHE A 278 15.53 -15.04 4.18
N SER A 279 14.21 -15.02 4.04
CA SER A 279 13.45 -13.77 4.07
C SER A 279 13.53 -13.07 5.45
N TYR A 280 13.51 -13.83 6.53
CA TYR A 280 13.70 -13.28 7.89
C TYR A 280 15.10 -12.67 8.11
N ASP A 281 16.13 -13.27 7.55
CA ASP A 281 17.50 -12.76 7.64
C ASP A 281 17.71 -11.52 6.78
N LEU A 282 16.85 -11.27 5.79
CA LEU A 282 16.95 -10.14 4.86
C LEU A 282 16.27 -8.86 5.39
N TYR A 283 15.25 -8.99 6.24
CA TYR A 283 14.47 -7.88 6.82
C TYR A 283 14.77 -7.66 8.30
#